data_5bd6805b80e10328d35f4d4267c368f8
#
_entry.id   5bd6805b80e10328d35f4d4267c368f8
#
_cell.length_a   1.000
_cell.length_b   1.000
_cell.length_c   1.000
_cell.angle_alpha   90.00
_cell.angle_beta   90.00
_cell.angle_gamma   90.00
#
_symmetry.space_group_name_H-M   'P 1'
#
loop_
_entity.id
_entity.type
_entity.pdbx_description
1 polymer ?
#
loop_
_entity_poly.entity_id
_entity_poly.type
_entity_poly.pdbx_seq_one_letter_code
_entity_poly.pdbx_strand_id
1 'polypeptide(L)'
;TPSNSSAASDVYKRQEHIIRKTFEAVKGAPKAIVHVYNSTSVAQREQVFKKSKEEILKIAVDGAALLKKLADETEGNFQFEYSPESFTGTEPEYALEVCNAVLDVWQPTADNKCIINLPVTVQHSMPHVYASQVEYMCENLKYRENVIVSLHPHNDRGCGVADSEMGLLAGADRIEGTLFGNGERTGNVDIVTLGMNMYSCLLYTSDAA
;
A
#
# COMPACT_ATOMS: atom_id res chain seq x y z
N THR A 1 -30.59 -19.97 9.78
CA THR A 1 -29.69 -18.93 9.25
C THR A 1 -28.50 -18.79 10.17
N PRO A 2 -27.25 -19.12 9.74
CA PRO A 2 -26.10 -18.86 10.57
C PRO A 2 -25.97 -17.34 10.77
N SER A 3 -25.73 -16.90 11.99
CA SER A 3 -25.60 -15.50 12.33
C SER A 3 -24.34 -14.91 11.62
N ASN A 4 -24.44 -13.69 11.09
CA ASN A 4 -23.36 -12.99 10.41
C ASN A 4 -22.06 -12.88 11.25
N SER A 5 -22.11 -13.09 12.55
CA SER A 5 -20.97 -13.10 13.46
C SER A 5 -20.00 -14.28 13.24
N SER A 6 -20.49 -15.44 12.77
CA SER A 6 -19.63 -16.60 12.52
C SER A 6 -18.79 -16.43 11.26
N ALA A 7 -19.36 -15.86 10.19
CA ALA A 7 -18.63 -15.61 8.93
C ALA A 7 -17.51 -14.56 9.11
N ALA A 8 -17.77 -13.49 9.86
CA ALA A 8 -16.75 -12.47 10.17
C ALA A 8 -15.61 -13.05 11.04
N SER A 9 -15.95 -13.91 12.01
CA SER A 9 -14.97 -14.62 12.84
C SER A 9 -14.10 -15.57 12.01
N ASP A 10 -14.68 -16.27 11.03
CA ASP A 10 -13.94 -17.21 10.19
C ASP A 10 -13.00 -16.50 9.20
N VAL A 11 -13.40 -15.35 8.66
CA VAL A 11 -12.53 -14.50 7.82
C VAL A 11 -11.36 -13.97 8.65
N TYR A 12 -11.59 -13.48 9.86
CA TYR A 12 -10.54 -13.00 10.75
C TYR A 12 -9.52 -14.09 11.12
N LYS A 13 -10.01 -15.31 11.46
CA LYS A 13 -9.11 -16.44 11.75
C LYS A 13 -8.26 -16.85 10.55
N ARG A 14 -8.80 -16.76 9.34
CA ARG A 14 -8.02 -17.01 8.11
C ARG A 14 -6.94 -15.97 7.90
N GLN A 15 -7.23 -14.68 8.12
CA GLN A 15 -6.24 -13.61 8.04
C GLN A 15 -5.12 -13.82 9.06
N GLU A 16 -5.45 -14.12 10.32
CA GLU A 16 -4.45 -14.40 11.35
C GLU A 16 -3.56 -15.58 10.95
N HIS A 17 -4.13 -16.67 10.45
CA HIS A 17 -3.37 -17.83 10.00
C HIS A 17 -2.38 -17.47 8.88
N ILE A 18 -2.81 -16.70 7.89
CA ILE A 18 -1.95 -16.27 6.77
C ILE A 18 -0.82 -15.39 7.28
N ILE A 19 -1.10 -14.41 8.12
CA ILE A 19 -0.08 -13.51 8.68
C ILE A 19 0.93 -14.32 9.51
N ARG A 20 0.49 -15.26 10.36
CA ARG A 20 1.40 -16.14 11.11
C ARG A 20 2.30 -16.96 10.18
N LYS A 21 1.75 -17.50 9.10
CA LYS A 21 2.54 -18.23 8.08
C LYS A 21 3.56 -17.33 7.39
N THR A 22 3.24 -16.05 7.16
CA THR A 22 4.20 -15.07 6.64
C THR A 22 5.38 -14.90 7.59
N PHE A 23 5.15 -14.73 8.90
CA PHE A 23 6.23 -14.62 9.87
C PHE A 23 7.07 -15.90 9.97
N GLU A 24 6.44 -17.08 9.89
CA GLU A 24 7.17 -18.37 9.82
C GLU A 24 8.07 -18.43 8.58
N ALA A 25 7.58 -17.96 7.42
CA ALA A 25 8.31 -18.01 6.15
C ALA A 25 9.50 -17.05 6.10
N VAL A 26 9.41 -15.89 6.75
CA VAL A 26 10.50 -14.88 6.76
C VAL A 26 11.45 -15.03 7.96
N LYS A 27 11.26 -16.07 8.78
CA LYS A 27 12.12 -16.32 9.94
C LYS A 27 13.57 -16.52 9.50
N GLY A 28 14.47 -15.77 10.14
CA GLY A 28 15.91 -15.81 9.84
C GLY A 28 16.34 -14.90 8.70
N ALA A 29 15.42 -14.17 8.04
CA ALA A 29 15.79 -13.12 7.10
C ALA A 29 16.46 -11.96 7.86
N PRO A 30 17.55 -11.35 7.31
CA PRO A 30 18.22 -10.21 7.94
C PRO A 30 17.29 -9.01 8.14
N LYS A 31 16.34 -8.80 7.19
CA LYS A 31 15.28 -7.82 7.23
C LYS A 31 14.12 -8.31 6.37
N ALA A 32 12.89 -8.10 6.81
CA ALA A 32 11.71 -8.43 6.03
C ALA A 32 10.69 -7.28 6.06
N ILE A 33 10.03 -7.04 4.93
CA ILE A 33 8.85 -6.19 4.85
C ILE A 33 7.63 -7.10 4.93
N VAL A 34 6.77 -6.88 5.90
CA VAL A 34 5.51 -7.62 6.02
C VAL A 34 4.36 -6.69 5.64
N HIS A 35 3.65 -7.07 4.57
CA HIS A 35 2.64 -6.28 3.92
C HIS A 35 1.24 -6.79 4.26
N VAL A 36 0.37 -5.89 4.70
CA VAL A 36 -1.08 -6.13 4.86
C VAL A 36 -1.87 -5.12 4.04
N TYR A 37 -2.99 -5.55 3.52
CA TYR A 37 -3.87 -4.72 2.71
C TYR A 37 -5.33 -5.13 2.87
N ASN A 38 -6.22 -4.21 2.61
CA ASN A 38 -7.64 -4.47 2.41
C ASN A 38 -8.23 -3.42 1.47
N SER A 39 -9.25 -3.82 0.72
CA SER A 39 -9.88 -2.91 -0.23
C SER A 39 -10.73 -1.85 0.49
N THR A 40 -10.54 -0.61 0.06
CA THR A 40 -11.19 0.57 0.64
C THR A 40 -12.13 1.28 -0.32
N SER A 41 -12.17 0.87 -1.61
CA SER A 41 -12.96 1.55 -2.64
C SER A 41 -14.46 1.47 -2.41
N VAL A 42 -15.17 2.47 -2.93
CA VAL A 42 -16.64 2.54 -2.88
C VAL A 42 -17.27 1.26 -3.41
N ALA A 43 -16.85 0.81 -4.60
CA ALA A 43 -17.42 -0.38 -5.23
C ALA A 43 -17.20 -1.64 -4.39
N GLN A 44 -16.04 -1.81 -3.78
CA GLN A 44 -15.76 -2.97 -2.95
C GLN A 44 -16.55 -2.93 -1.63
N ARG A 45 -16.63 -1.76 -0.99
CA ARG A 45 -17.40 -1.60 0.24
C ARG A 45 -18.88 -1.92 0.04
N GLU A 46 -19.50 -1.33 -0.97
CA GLU A 46 -20.95 -1.36 -1.17
C GLU A 46 -21.42 -2.64 -1.85
N GLN A 47 -20.70 -3.12 -2.87
CA GLN A 47 -21.16 -4.22 -3.72
C GLN A 47 -20.62 -5.58 -3.31
N VAL A 48 -19.36 -5.64 -2.83
CA VAL A 48 -18.69 -6.90 -2.51
C VAL A 48 -18.79 -7.22 -1.03
N PHE A 49 -18.28 -6.34 -0.18
CA PHE A 49 -18.24 -6.60 1.27
C PHE A 49 -19.55 -6.24 1.97
N LYS A 50 -20.30 -5.29 1.41
CA LYS A 50 -21.53 -4.74 2.01
C LYS A 50 -21.27 -4.26 3.45
N LYS A 51 -20.19 -3.47 3.59
CA LYS A 51 -19.68 -2.96 4.87
C LYS A 51 -19.58 -1.44 4.87
N SER A 52 -19.80 -0.87 6.05
CA SER A 52 -19.60 0.57 6.27
C SER A 52 -18.12 0.96 6.24
N LYS A 53 -17.83 2.26 6.15
CA LYS A 53 -16.47 2.80 6.25
C LYS A 53 -15.81 2.41 7.58
N GLU A 54 -16.55 2.49 8.68
CA GLU A 54 -16.08 2.13 10.03
C GLU A 54 -15.70 0.65 10.13
N GLU A 55 -16.49 -0.24 9.51
CA GLU A 55 -16.19 -1.67 9.49
C GLU A 55 -14.94 -1.99 8.66
N ILE A 56 -14.75 -1.32 7.52
CA ILE A 56 -13.55 -1.49 6.68
C ILE A 56 -12.32 -0.91 7.38
N LEU A 57 -12.42 0.26 7.99
CA LEU A 57 -11.34 0.86 8.80
C LEU A 57 -10.94 -0.07 9.94
N LYS A 58 -11.93 -0.66 10.62
CA LYS A 58 -11.66 -1.64 11.70
C LYS A 58 -10.86 -2.84 11.20
N ILE A 59 -11.12 -3.36 10.00
CA ILE A 59 -10.34 -4.46 9.41
C ILE A 59 -8.87 -4.05 9.24
N ALA A 60 -8.60 -2.84 8.76
CA ALA A 60 -7.25 -2.32 8.60
C ALA A 60 -6.52 -2.21 9.95
N VAL A 61 -7.18 -1.63 10.96
CA VAL A 61 -6.63 -1.44 12.31
C VAL A 61 -6.38 -2.77 13.00
N ASP A 62 -7.32 -3.72 12.93
CA ASP A 62 -7.18 -5.06 13.52
C ASP A 62 -5.99 -5.81 12.86
N GLY A 63 -5.84 -5.70 11.52
CA GLY A 63 -4.72 -6.27 10.79
C GLY A 63 -3.38 -5.65 11.19
N ALA A 64 -3.33 -4.33 11.32
CA ALA A 64 -2.14 -3.60 11.76
C ALA A 64 -1.73 -3.98 13.20
N ALA A 65 -2.69 -4.10 14.11
CA ALA A 65 -2.45 -4.52 15.50
C ALA A 65 -1.93 -5.96 15.58
N LEU A 66 -2.51 -6.87 14.79
CA LEU A 66 -2.05 -8.25 14.71
C LEU A 66 -0.62 -8.35 14.16
N LEU A 67 -0.31 -7.56 13.13
CA LEU A 67 1.04 -7.52 12.54
C LEU A 67 2.08 -7.10 13.58
N LYS A 68 1.80 -6.00 14.30
CA LYS A 68 2.67 -5.49 15.37
C LYS A 68 2.88 -6.53 16.46
N LYS A 69 1.79 -7.16 16.93
CA LYS A 69 1.85 -8.22 17.94
C LYS A 69 2.74 -9.39 17.49
N LEU A 70 2.57 -9.86 16.27
CA LEU A 70 3.35 -11.00 15.77
C LEU A 70 4.82 -10.65 15.53
N ALA A 71 5.11 -9.41 15.15
CA ALA A 71 6.49 -8.94 15.07
C ALA A 71 7.17 -8.90 16.45
N ASP A 72 6.45 -8.48 17.50
CA ASP A 72 6.95 -8.49 18.88
C ASP A 72 7.18 -9.92 19.42
N GLU A 73 6.39 -10.90 18.94
CA GLU A 73 6.50 -12.33 19.30
C GLU A 73 7.57 -13.06 18.49
N THR A 74 8.11 -12.48 17.42
CA THR A 74 9.01 -13.15 16.46
C THR A 74 10.37 -12.46 16.44
N GLU A 75 11.44 -13.21 16.59
CA GLU A 75 12.79 -12.67 16.45
C GLU A 75 13.08 -12.29 14.99
N GLY A 76 13.47 -11.03 14.76
CA GLY A 76 13.77 -10.52 13.41
C GLY A 76 13.69 -9.00 13.32
N ASN A 77 14.06 -8.49 12.15
CA ASN A 77 13.93 -7.06 11.82
C ASN A 77 12.80 -6.89 10.80
N PHE A 78 11.66 -6.37 11.26
CA PHE A 78 10.45 -6.26 10.45
C PHE A 78 10.12 -4.80 10.18
N GLN A 79 9.85 -4.50 8.92
CA GLN A 79 9.26 -3.25 8.46
C GLN A 79 7.82 -3.52 8.01
N PHE A 80 6.90 -2.64 8.35
CA PHE A 80 5.49 -2.82 8.02
C PHE A 80 5.09 -2.03 6.80
N GLU A 81 4.24 -2.64 5.98
CA GLU A 81 3.64 -2.03 4.81
C GLU A 81 2.12 -2.20 4.84
N TYR A 82 1.40 -1.13 4.53
CA TYR A 82 -0.05 -1.13 4.38
C TYR A 82 -0.46 -0.54 3.03
N SER A 83 -1.42 -1.20 2.36
CA SER A 83 -2.08 -0.67 1.16
C SER A 83 -3.59 -0.55 1.35
N PRO A 84 -4.18 0.65 1.18
CA PRO A 84 -5.61 0.79 0.92
C PRO A 84 -5.89 0.33 -0.51
N GLU A 85 -6.12 -0.97 -0.71
CA GLU A 85 -6.32 -1.56 -2.03
C GLU A 85 -7.44 -0.85 -2.79
N SER A 86 -7.29 -0.72 -4.11
CA SER A 86 -8.15 0.08 -4.97
C SER A 86 -8.17 1.57 -4.57
N PHE A 87 -7.01 2.12 -4.20
CA PHE A 87 -6.85 3.50 -3.74
C PHE A 87 -7.48 4.51 -4.71
N THR A 88 -7.26 4.35 -6.03
CA THR A 88 -7.81 5.25 -7.06
C THR A 88 -9.35 5.23 -7.16
N GLY A 89 -10.00 4.22 -6.60
CA GLY A 89 -11.47 4.12 -6.48
C GLY A 89 -12.00 4.43 -5.08
N THR A 90 -11.14 4.97 -4.21
CA THR A 90 -11.44 5.34 -2.83
C THR A 90 -11.48 6.87 -2.71
N GLU A 91 -12.36 7.41 -1.89
CA GLU A 91 -12.36 8.84 -1.58
C GLU A 91 -11.03 9.20 -0.88
N PRO A 92 -10.30 10.24 -1.34
CA PRO A 92 -8.97 10.57 -0.78
C PRO A 92 -8.99 10.80 0.73
N GLU A 93 -10.02 11.46 1.25
CA GLU A 93 -10.18 11.74 2.68
C GLU A 93 -10.35 10.45 3.48
N TYR A 94 -11.09 9.49 2.93
CA TYR A 94 -11.28 8.20 3.58
C TYR A 94 -10.02 7.31 3.50
N ALA A 95 -9.32 7.33 2.38
CA ALA A 95 -8.02 6.64 2.26
C ALA A 95 -7.02 7.19 3.29
N LEU A 96 -6.98 8.53 3.46
CA LEU A 96 -6.16 9.21 4.46
C LEU A 96 -6.55 8.79 5.89
N GLU A 97 -7.85 8.75 6.19
CA GLU A 97 -8.37 8.34 7.51
C GLU A 97 -7.91 6.92 7.85
N VAL A 98 -8.07 5.97 6.92
CA VAL A 98 -7.65 4.57 7.13
C VAL A 98 -6.14 4.46 7.30
N CYS A 99 -5.35 5.10 6.44
CA CYS A 99 -3.88 5.10 6.55
C CYS A 99 -3.41 5.70 7.88
N ASN A 100 -3.98 6.82 8.31
CA ASN A 100 -3.63 7.44 9.57
C ASN A 100 -4.02 6.58 10.78
N ALA A 101 -5.15 5.86 10.72
CA ALA A 101 -5.54 4.92 11.77
C ALA A 101 -4.56 3.74 11.89
N VAL A 102 -4.06 3.22 10.77
CA VAL A 102 -3.01 2.18 10.74
C VAL A 102 -1.69 2.72 11.30
N LEU A 103 -1.29 3.93 10.90
CA LEU A 103 -0.06 4.58 11.39
C LEU A 103 -0.13 4.88 12.89
N ASP A 104 -1.30 5.21 13.43
CA ASP A 104 -1.49 5.42 14.88
C ASP A 104 -1.30 4.11 15.67
N VAL A 105 -1.54 2.94 15.08
CA VAL A 105 -1.21 1.64 15.69
C VAL A 105 0.29 1.37 15.65
N TRP A 106 0.93 1.61 14.52
CA TRP A 106 2.35 1.27 14.30
C TRP A 106 3.31 2.28 14.91
N GLN A 107 2.95 3.57 14.92
CA GLN A 107 3.75 4.68 15.46
C GLN A 107 5.18 4.67 14.90
N PRO A 108 5.35 4.86 13.57
CA PRO A 108 6.66 4.78 12.93
C PRO A 108 7.63 5.82 13.49
N THR A 109 8.91 5.45 13.53
CA THR A 109 10.01 6.30 13.97
C THR A 109 11.07 6.43 12.90
N ALA A 110 12.04 7.31 13.09
CA ALA A 110 13.16 7.49 12.15
C ALA A 110 13.96 6.19 11.96
N ASP A 111 14.10 5.38 13.01
CA ASP A 111 14.84 4.11 12.99
C ASP A 111 14.03 2.95 12.43
N ASN A 112 12.69 3.05 12.49
CA ASN A 112 11.77 2.03 11.99
C ASN A 112 10.61 2.68 11.23
N LYS A 113 10.88 3.06 9.98
CA LYS A 113 9.89 3.65 9.09
C LYS A 113 8.87 2.62 8.63
N CYS A 114 7.62 3.04 8.49
CA CYS A 114 6.57 2.26 7.84
C CYS A 114 6.39 2.65 6.37
N ILE A 115 5.77 1.77 5.60
CA ILE A 115 5.44 2.02 4.20
C ILE A 115 3.92 2.14 4.08
N ILE A 116 3.45 3.21 3.47
CA ILE A 116 2.08 3.34 2.96
C ILE A 116 2.17 3.26 1.44
N ASN A 117 1.58 2.21 0.89
CA ASN A 117 1.58 1.97 -0.54
C ASN A 117 0.22 2.32 -1.14
N LEU A 118 0.21 3.16 -2.17
CA LEU A 118 -0.99 3.70 -2.81
C LEU A 118 -1.19 3.04 -4.19
N PRO A 119 -1.92 1.90 -4.27
CA PRO A 119 -1.98 1.15 -5.51
C PRO A 119 -2.99 1.72 -6.51
N VAL A 120 -2.57 1.83 -7.77
CA VAL A 120 -3.48 1.95 -8.91
C VAL A 120 -3.95 0.54 -9.27
N THR A 121 -4.81 -0.04 -8.45
CA THR A 121 -5.32 -1.42 -8.66
C THR A 121 -6.06 -1.52 -9.99
N VAL A 122 -6.82 -0.49 -10.34
CA VAL A 122 -7.40 -0.26 -11.67
C VAL A 122 -7.22 1.21 -12.02
N GLN A 123 -6.82 1.49 -13.26
CA GLN A 123 -6.66 2.87 -13.75
C GLN A 123 -8.02 3.52 -14.03
N HIS A 124 -8.55 4.26 -13.07
CA HIS A 124 -9.82 4.98 -13.17
C HIS A 124 -9.70 6.36 -13.80
N SER A 125 -8.52 6.98 -13.76
CA SER A 125 -8.30 8.36 -14.13
C SER A 125 -7.02 8.56 -14.95
N MET A 126 -6.77 9.79 -15.36
CA MET A 126 -5.50 10.19 -16.01
C MET A 126 -4.39 10.34 -14.96
N PRO A 127 -3.11 10.18 -15.34
CA PRO A 127 -1.97 10.20 -14.42
C PRO A 127 -1.88 11.45 -13.53
N HIS A 128 -2.24 12.63 -14.03
CA HIS A 128 -2.22 13.85 -13.24
C HIS A 128 -3.26 13.85 -12.11
N VAL A 129 -4.39 13.17 -12.29
CA VAL A 129 -5.41 13.03 -11.21
C VAL A 129 -4.88 12.12 -10.11
N TYR A 130 -4.24 11.01 -10.49
CA TYR A 130 -3.57 10.13 -9.53
C TYR A 130 -2.45 10.87 -8.79
N ALA A 131 -1.62 11.64 -9.50
CA ALA A 131 -0.59 12.46 -8.88
C ALA A 131 -1.15 13.44 -7.85
N SER A 132 -2.28 14.11 -8.15
CA SER A 132 -2.94 14.99 -7.18
C SER A 132 -3.45 14.24 -5.94
N GLN A 133 -3.91 12.99 -6.09
CA GLN A 133 -4.27 12.14 -4.95
C GLN A 133 -3.03 11.77 -4.11
N VAL A 134 -1.91 11.46 -4.75
CA VAL A 134 -0.63 11.18 -4.09
C VAL A 134 -0.13 12.41 -3.33
N GLU A 135 -0.15 13.60 -3.96
CA GLU A 135 0.23 14.87 -3.33
C GLU A 135 -0.61 15.12 -2.07
N TYR A 136 -1.94 14.98 -2.18
CA TYR A 136 -2.85 15.11 -1.03
C TYR A 136 -2.48 14.15 0.12
N MET A 137 -2.14 12.90 -0.19
CA MET A 137 -1.70 11.94 0.84
C MET A 137 -0.35 12.36 1.44
N CYS A 138 0.62 12.75 0.63
CA CYS A 138 1.94 13.18 1.10
C CYS A 138 1.88 14.39 2.03
N GLU A 139 0.96 15.34 1.78
CA GLU A 139 0.79 16.54 2.58
C GLU A 139 0.04 16.30 3.90
N ASN A 140 -0.81 15.27 3.97
CA ASN A 140 -1.74 15.09 5.09
C ASN A 140 -1.52 13.82 5.93
N LEU A 141 -0.62 12.90 5.52
CA LEU A 141 -0.29 11.73 6.31
C LEU A 141 0.37 12.11 7.63
N LYS A 142 -0.11 11.53 8.73
CA LYS A 142 0.58 11.58 10.01
C LYS A 142 1.97 10.94 9.91
N TYR A 143 2.90 11.40 10.72
CA TYR A 143 4.27 10.85 10.77
C TYR A 143 4.98 10.86 9.41
N ARG A 144 4.69 11.82 8.52
CA ARG A 144 5.17 11.82 7.13
C ARG A 144 6.66 11.59 6.99
N GLU A 145 7.49 12.17 7.85
CA GLU A 145 8.95 12.02 7.88
C GLU A 145 9.41 10.59 8.21
N ASN A 146 8.55 9.79 8.83
CA ASN A 146 8.79 8.41 9.21
C ASN A 146 7.99 7.41 8.34
N VAL A 147 7.34 7.91 7.28
CA VAL A 147 6.57 7.10 6.33
C VAL A 147 7.23 7.15 4.96
N ILE A 148 7.41 5.98 4.36
CA ILE A 148 7.78 5.85 2.95
C ILE A 148 6.48 5.73 2.16
N VAL A 149 6.17 6.71 1.33
CA VAL A 149 5.04 6.64 0.41
C VAL A 149 5.46 5.88 -0.84
N SER A 150 4.87 4.72 -1.02
CA SER A 150 5.13 3.80 -2.15
C SER A 150 3.96 3.83 -3.12
N LEU A 151 4.24 3.66 -4.40
CA LEU A 151 3.22 3.58 -5.44
C LEU A 151 3.31 2.22 -6.15
N HIS A 152 2.15 1.64 -6.48
CA HIS A 152 2.04 0.35 -7.16
C HIS A 152 1.07 0.46 -8.36
N PRO A 153 1.48 1.08 -9.47
CA PRO A 153 0.62 1.22 -10.62
C PRO A 153 0.52 -0.08 -11.44
N HIS A 154 -0.73 -0.47 -11.75
CA HIS A 154 -1.02 -1.38 -12.87
C HIS A 154 -1.08 -0.60 -14.19
N ASN A 155 -1.07 -1.31 -15.30
CA ASN A 155 -0.90 -0.73 -16.64
C ASN A 155 -2.13 -0.90 -17.53
N ASP A 156 -3.34 -0.90 -16.95
CA ASP A 156 -4.60 -1.21 -17.66
C ASP A 156 -4.85 -0.32 -18.88
N ARG A 157 -4.40 0.92 -18.83
CA ARG A 157 -4.55 1.92 -19.91
C ARG A 157 -3.21 2.32 -20.54
N GLY A 158 -2.14 1.59 -20.25
CA GLY A 158 -0.80 1.93 -20.72
C GLY A 158 -0.16 3.14 -20.04
N CYS A 159 -0.65 3.54 -18.85
CA CYS A 159 -0.18 4.74 -18.16
C CYS A 159 0.67 4.43 -16.92
N GLY A 160 1.02 3.19 -16.64
CA GLY A 160 1.74 2.81 -15.40
C GLY A 160 3.06 3.56 -15.20
N VAL A 161 3.83 3.80 -16.28
CA VAL A 161 5.06 4.62 -16.21
C VAL A 161 4.73 6.08 -15.91
N ALA A 162 3.76 6.67 -16.60
CA ALA A 162 3.35 8.05 -16.38
C ALA A 162 2.74 8.27 -14.98
N ASP A 163 1.94 7.32 -14.47
CA ASP A 163 1.43 7.33 -13.11
C ASP A 163 2.58 7.37 -12.09
N SER A 164 3.63 6.57 -12.33
CA SER A 164 4.81 6.51 -11.47
C SER A 164 5.63 7.80 -11.50
N GLU A 165 5.94 8.31 -12.69
CA GLU A 165 6.71 9.55 -12.87
C GLU A 165 6.02 10.74 -12.23
N MET A 166 4.74 10.92 -12.51
CA MET A 166 3.96 12.02 -11.92
C MET A 166 3.74 11.85 -10.42
N GLY A 167 3.56 10.62 -9.94
CA GLY A 167 3.45 10.34 -8.52
C GLY A 167 4.74 10.63 -7.74
N LEU A 168 5.91 10.35 -8.32
CA LEU A 168 7.20 10.75 -7.73
C LEU A 168 7.34 12.28 -7.66
N LEU A 169 6.94 13.00 -8.71
CA LEU A 169 6.92 14.47 -8.69
C LEU A 169 5.94 15.03 -7.66
N ALA A 170 4.88 14.29 -7.33
CA ALA A 170 3.89 14.61 -6.31
C ALA A 170 4.34 14.27 -4.87
N GLY A 171 5.57 13.77 -4.68
CA GLY A 171 6.17 13.56 -3.36
C GLY A 171 6.22 12.10 -2.88
N ALA A 172 5.94 11.12 -3.72
CA ALA A 172 6.17 9.72 -3.38
C ALA A 172 7.68 9.40 -3.29
N ASP A 173 8.02 8.42 -2.45
CA ASP A 173 9.41 8.06 -2.15
C ASP A 173 9.86 6.78 -2.88
N ARG A 174 8.92 5.94 -3.33
CA ARG A 174 9.21 4.60 -3.84
C ARG A 174 8.18 4.16 -4.89
N ILE A 175 8.62 3.35 -5.85
CA ILE A 175 7.75 2.68 -6.82
C ILE A 175 7.90 1.17 -6.68
N GLU A 176 6.79 0.46 -6.74
CA GLU A 176 6.70 -0.99 -6.89
C GLU A 176 6.22 -1.33 -8.29
N GLY A 177 6.87 -2.29 -8.90
CA GLY A 177 6.53 -2.77 -10.22
C GLY A 177 7.23 -4.08 -10.53
N THR A 178 7.24 -4.46 -11.79
CA THR A 178 7.91 -5.68 -12.24
C THR A 178 8.93 -5.38 -13.33
N LEU A 179 9.92 -6.25 -13.46
CA LEU A 179 10.83 -6.20 -14.61
C LEU A 179 9.99 -6.41 -15.89
N PHE A 180 10.11 -5.46 -16.83
CA PHE A 180 9.40 -5.46 -18.11
C PHE A 180 7.87 -5.42 -18.03
N GLY A 181 7.31 -5.02 -16.88
CA GLY A 181 5.89 -4.77 -16.73
C GLY A 181 5.00 -6.02 -16.67
N ASN A 182 5.54 -7.23 -16.53
CA ASN A 182 4.73 -8.44 -16.42
C ASN A 182 3.90 -8.44 -15.12
N GLY A 183 2.64 -8.85 -15.21
CA GLY A 183 1.76 -8.90 -14.03
C GLY A 183 0.32 -9.23 -14.41
N GLU A 184 -0.60 -8.99 -13.49
CA GLU A 184 -2.02 -9.23 -13.70
C GLU A 184 -2.58 -8.39 -14.85
N ARG A 185 -3.51 -8.96 -15.60
CA ARG A 185 -4.23 -8.33 -16.72
C ARG A 185 -3.24 -7.82 -17.79
N THR A 186 -3.13 -6.50 -17.93
CA THR A 186 -2.19 -5.83 -18.85
C THR A 186 -0.80 -5.65 -18.27
N GLY A 187 -0.59 -5.99 -16.98
CA GLY A 187 0.67 -5.90 -16.27
C GLY A 187 0.75 -4.77 -15.25
N ASN A 188 1.94 -4.62 -14.68
CA ASN A 188 2.32 -3.56 -13.75
C ASN A 188 3.16 -2.49 -14.45
N VAL A 189 3.55 -1.44 -13.72
CA VAL A 189 4.57 -0.53 -14.23
C VAL A 189 5.86 -1.30 -14.56
N ASP A 190 6.41 -1.01 -15.74
CA ASP A 190 7.72 -1.53 -16.16
C ASP A 190 8.84 -0.75 -15.47
N ILE A 191 9.49 -1.37 -14.49
CA ILE A 191 10.58 -0.76 -13.72
C ILE A 191 11.79 -0.46 -14.60
N VAL A 192 12.04 -1.24 -15.65
CA VAL A 192 13.16 -0.98 -16.57
C VAL A 192 12.89 0.28 -17.37
N THR A 193 11.70 0.42 -17.96
CA THR A 193 11.32 1.64 -18.69
C THR A 193 11.34 2.86 -17.77
N LEU A 194 10.77 2.76 -16.57
CA LEU A 194 10.78 3.85 -15.58
C LEU A 194 12.23 4.25 -15.24
N GLY A 195 13.08 3.29 -14.90
CA GLY A 195 14.49 3.55 -14.56
C GLY A 195 15.27 4.19 -15.71
N MET A 196 15.04 3.75 -16.95
CA MET A 196 15.68 4.34 -18.13
C MET A 196 15.20 5.77 -18.40
N ASN A 197 13.92 6.05 -18.20
CA ASN A 197 13.37 7.40 -18.32
C ASN A 197 14.01 8.34 -17.30
N MET A 198 14.06 7.91 -16.04
CA MET A 198 14.67 8.68 -14.95
C MET A 198 16.16 8.95 -15.22
N TYR A 199 16.89 7.94 -15.68
CA TYR A 199 18.31 8.07 -16.05
C TYR A 199 18.51 9.07 -17.21
N SER A 200 17.71 8.96 -18.27
CA SER A 200 17.85 9.80 -19.48
C SER A 200 17.41 11.24 -19.26
N CYS A 201 16.49 11.50 -18.33
CA CYS A 201 16.02 12.85 -18.00
C CYS A 201 16.93 13.61 -17.04
N LEU A 202 18.09 13.07 -16.68
CA LEU A 202 19.10 13.70 -15.80
C LEU A 202 18.61 14.00 -14.37
N LEU A 203 17.45 13.50 -13.97
CA LEU A 203 16.92 13.67 -12.60
C LEU A 203 17.79 13.00 -11.53
N TYR A 204 18.64 12.04 -11.95
CA TYR A 204 19.53 11.28 -11.08
C TYR A 204 21.00 11.38 -11.46
N THR A 205 21.36 12.11 -12.50
CA THR A 205 22.74 12.18 -12.99
C THR A 205 23.53 13.37 -12.45
N SER A 206 22.88 14.34 -11.81
CA SER A 206 23.57 15.50 -11.24
C SER A 206 24.36 15.19 -9.97
N ASP A 207 23.96 14.13 -9.22
CA ASP A 207 24.59 13.78 -7.94
C ASP A 207 25.44 12.49 -7.99
N ALA A 208 25.54 11.88 -9.17
CA ALA A 208 26.35 10.68 -9.40
C ALA A 208 27.70 10.97 -10.07
N ALA A 209 28.09 12.24 -10.15
CA ALA A 209 29.38 12.68 -10.66
C ALA A 209 30.36 13.08 -9.55
#